data_6817e316980a648ae777547ecdfc7e33
#
_entry.id   6817e316980a648ae777547ecdfc7e33
#
_cell.length_a   1.000
_cell.length_b   1.000
_cell.length_c   1.000
_cell.angle_alpha   90.00
_cell.angle_beta   90.00
_cell.angle_gamma   90.00
#
_symmetry.space_group_name_H-M   'P 1'
#
loop_
_entity.id
_entity.type
_entity.pdbx_description
1 polymer ?
#
loop_
_entity_poly.entity_id
_entity_poly.type
_entity_poly.pdbx_seq_one_letter_code
_entity_poly.pdbx_strand_id
1 'polypeptide(L)'
;MYFTYGETELSYLRQKDKRLGEVIDRVGPVRRAVDTDLFSAVVHHIVGQQISTKAQATIWQRMQDALGRVNAENVLAAGVPRLQALGMTFRKAEYITDFAEKVHTGAFDLDAVAHMGDADAIRALSSLKGIGVWTAEMILLFCMQRPDIFSFDDLAIQRGLRMVYHHRNIDRKLFEKYRRRFTPYCLSLIHISEPTRQAE
;
A
#
# COMPACT_ATOMS: atom_id res chain seq x y z
N MET A 1 -9.69 10.80 -0.68
CA MET A 1 -10.43 9.95 -1.63
C MET A 1 -10.52 8.55 -1.06
N TYR A 2 -11.48 7.72 -1.50
CA TYR A 2 -11.57 6.31 -1.07
C TYR A 2 -11.34 5.40 -2.27
N PHE A 3 -10.90 4.19 -2.00
CA PHE A 3 -10.72 3.17 -3.02
C PHE A 3 -12.02 2.90 -3.77
N THR A 4 -11.94 2.86 -5.10
CA THR A 4 -13.12 2.69 -5.96
C THR A 4 -13.28 1.22 -6.33
N TYR A 5 -14.37 0.60 -5.86
CA TYR A 5 -14.87 -0.70 -6.28
C TYR A 5 -16.39 -0.71 -6.18
N GLY A 6 -17.04 -1.60 -6.87
CA GLY A 6 -18.50 -1.64 -6.91
C GLY A 6 -19.07 -3.05 -7.01
N GLU A 7 -20.35 -3.11 -7.40
CA GLU A 7 -21.08 -4.38 -7.47
C GLU A 7 -20.50 -5.33 -8.54
N THR A 8 -19.85 -4.81 -9.58
CA THR A 8 -19.19 -5.62 -10.61
C THR A 8 -18.13 -6.53 -10.00
N GLU A 9 -17.21 -5.96 -9.23
CA GLU A 9 -16.13 -6.68 -8.54
C GLU A 9 -16.68 -7.63 -7.48
N LEU A 10 -17.61 -7.14 -6.67
CA LEU A 10 -18.20 -7.93 -5.58
C LEU A 10 -19.01 -9.12 -6.11
N SER A 11 -19.83 -8.93 -7.15
CA SER A 11 -20.60 -10.01 -7.77
C SER A 11 -19.69 -11.05 -8.41
N TYR A 12 -18.62 -10.62 -9.10
CA TYR A 12 -17.63 -11.54 -9.64
C TYR A 12 -17.05 -12.46 -8.55
N LEU A 13 -16.64 -11.88 -7.41
CA LEU A 13 -16.02 -12.66 -6.34
C LEU A 13 -16.99 -13.57 -5.61
N ARG A 14 -18.24 -13.13 -5.38
CA ARG A 14 -19.30 -14.00 -4.86
C ARG A 14 -19.53 -15.23 -5.73
N GLN A 15 -19.50 -15.05 -7.06
CA GLN A 15 -19.64 -16.15 -8.01
C GLN A 15 -18.42 -17.08 -8.01
N LYS A 16 -17.20 -16.53 -7.87
CA LYS A 16 -15.96 -17.30 -7.89
C LYS A 16 -15.70 -18.08 -6.62
N ASP A 17 -16.15 -17.57 -5.48
CA ASP A 17 -15.88 -18.19 -4.19
C ASP A 17 -17.00 -17.92 -3.18
N LYS A 18 -17.76 -18.97 -2.87
CA LYS A 18 -18.92 -18.89 -1.96
C LYS A 18 -18.51 -18.41 -0.54
N ARG A 19 -17.39 -18.91 0.00
CA ARG A 19 -16.92 -18.51 1.34
C ARG A 19 -16.52 -17.04 1.38
N LEU A 20 -15.83 -16.56 0.35
CA LEU A 20 -15.52 -15.14 0.21
C LEU A 20 -16.80 -14.32 0.05
N GLY A 21 -17.79 -14.80 -0.71
CA GLY A 21 -19.10 -14.16 -0.84
C GLY A 21 -19.79 -13.99 0.53
N GLU A 22 -19.80 -15.02 1.35
CA GLU A 22 -20.35 -14.95 2.72
C GLU A 22 -19.63 -13.92 3.61
N VAL A 23 -18.32 -13.75 3.44
CA VAL A 23 -17.54 -12.71 4.13
C VAL A 23 -17.91 -11.32 3.63
N ILE A 24 -17.99 -11.13 2.31
CA ILE A 24 -18.40 -9.87 1.68
C ILE A 24 -19.77 -9.43 2.21
N ASP A 25 -20.74 -10.35 2.23
CA ASP A 25 -22.11 -10.05 2.67
C ASP A 25 -22.18 -9.72 4.16
N ARG A 26 -21.37 -10.39 4.99
CA ARG A 26 -21.31 -10.15 6.43
C ARG A 26 -20.61 -8.84 6.80
N VAL A 27 -19.51 -8.52 6.12
CA VAL A 27 -18.68 -7.32 6.40
C VAL A 27 -19.32 -6.07 5.79
N GLY A 28 -19.98 -6.22 4.63
CA GLY A 28 -20.55 -5.10 3.89
C GLY A 28 -19.51 -4.21 3.21
N PRO A 29 -19.86 -3.01 2.76
CA PRO A 29 -18.97 -2.11 2.05
C PRO A 29 -17.82 -1.63 2.95
N VAL A 30 -16.58 -1.84 2.50
CA VAL A 30 -15.37 -1.39 3.19
C VAL A 30 -14.81 -0.14 2.52
N ARG A 31 -14.66 0.94 3.27
CA ARG A 31 -14.06 2.19 2.78
C ARG A 31 -12.60 2.28 3.19
N ARG A 32 -11.71 2.33 2.23
CA ARG A 32 -10.27 2.55 2.44
C ARG A 32 -9.86 3.88 1.84
N ALA A 33 -9.23 4.70 2.67
CA ALA A 33 -8.62 5.94 2.20
C ALA A 33 -7.46 5.64 1.24
N VAL A 34 -7.37 6.43 0.18
CA VAL A 34 -6.28 6.36 -0.80
C VAL A 34 -5.61 7.72 -0.91
N ASP A 35 -4.30 7.70 -1.12
CA ASP A 35 -3.49 8.88 -1.47
C ASP A 35 -3.13 8.76 -2.95
N THR A 36 -3.70 9.62 -3.78
CA THR A 36 -3.52 9.58 -5.24
C THR A 36 -2.26 10.31 -5.73
N ASP A 37 -1.53 10.98 -4.85
CA ASP A 37 -0.22 11.58 -5.16
C ASP A 37 0.88 10.54 -4.92
N LEU A 38 1.46 10.03 -6.00
CA LEU A 38 2.45 8.95 -5.93
C LEU A 38 3.72 9.35 -5.17
N PHE A 39 4.18 10.60 -5.30
CA PHE A 39 5.31 11.08 -4.51
C PHE A 39 4.98 11.07 -3.01
N SER A 40 3.85 11.68 -2.65
CA SER A 40 3.35 11.73 -1.27
C SER A 40 3.19 10.32 -0.69
N ALA A 41 2.60 9.39 -1.43
CA ALA A 41 2.40 8.02 -1.00
C ALA A 41 3.72 7.29 -0.71
N VAL A 42 4.72 7.39 -1.57
CA VAL A 42 6.06 6.80 -1.32
C VAL A 42 6.67 7.35 -0.04
N VAL A 43 6.66 8.67 0.14
CA VAL A 43 7.18 9.32 1.34
C VAL A 43 6.41 8.87 2.59
N HIS A 44 5.08 8.84 2.52
CA HIS A 44 4.22 8.41 3.63
C HIS A 44 4.50 6.96 4.05
N HIS A 45 4.73 6.07 3.10
CA HIS A 45 5.13 4.69 3.39
C HIS A 45 6.50 4.60 4.06
N ILE A 46 7.50 5.37 3.62
CA ILE A 46 8.83 5.41 4.28
C ILE A 46 8.70 5.92 5.72
N VAL A 47 7.93 6.99 5.95
CA VAL A 47 7.67 7.54 7.29
C VAL A 47 7.05 6.47 8.20
N GLY A 48 6.08 5.70 7.71
CA GLY A 48 5.32 4.71 8.49
C GLY A 48 6.06 3.43 8.86
N GLN A 49 7.23 3.15 8.27
CA GLN A 49 7.94 1.90 8.52
C GLN A 49 8.33 1.72 9.98
N GLN A 50 8.05 0.53 10.54
CA GLN A 50 8.45 0.12 11.88
C GLN A 50 7.99 1.05 13.03
N ILE A 51 6.89 1.77 12.83
CA ILE A 51 6.26 2.60 13.87
C ILE A 51 4.76 2.36 13.91
N SER A 52 4.10 2.76 15.00
CA SER A 52 2.64 2.68 15.10
C SER A 52 1.94 3.66 14.15
N THR A 53 0.72 3.34 13.76
CA THR A 53 -0.13 4.23 12.94
C THR A 53 -0.30 5.61 13.57
N LYS A 54 -0.42 5.69 14.90
CA LYS A 54 -0.52 6.96 15.63
C LYS A 54 0.76 7.79 15.50
N ALA A 55 1.93 7.16 15.63
CA ALA A 55 3.22 7.86 15.47
C ALA A 55 3.41 8.33 14.02
N GLN A 56 3.06 7.49 13.04
CA GLN A 56 3.07 7.86 11.63
C GLN A 56 2.20 9.09 11.36
N ALA A 57 0.95 9.09 11.83
CA ALA A 57 0.03 10.21 11.65
C ALA A 57 0.58 11.50 12.25
N THR A 58 1.23 11.41 13.42
CA THR A 58 1.85 12.58 14.08
C THR A 58 3.01 13.14 13.25
N ILE A 59 3.93 12.28 12.77
CA ILE A 59 5.06 12.70 11.95
C ILE A 59 4.58 13.26 10.62
N TRP A 60 3.59 12.61 10.00
CA TRP A 60 3.01 13.05 8.75
C TRP A 60 2.38 14.45 8.86
N GLN A 61 1.61 14.70 9.92
CA GLN A 61 1.03 16.01 10.16
C GLN A 61 2.11 17.10 10.31
N ARG A 62 3.16 16.82 11.12
CA ARG A 62 4.30 17.76 11.27
C ARG A 62 4.99 18.02 9.92
N MET A 63 5.09 17.02 9.07
CA MET A 63 5.68 17.15 7.75
C MET A 63 4.83 18.05 6.84
N GLN A 64 3.52 17.89 6.85
CA GLN A 64 2.59 18.76 6.14
C GLN A 64 2.62 20.21 6.67
N ASP A 65 2.66 20.39 7.97
CA ASP A 65 2.75 21.72 8.60
C ASP A 65 4.07 22.44 8.25
N ALA A 66 5.17 21.69 8.20
CA ALA A 66 6.52 22.24 7.96
C ALA A 66 6.81 22.50 6.48
N LEU A 67 6.26 21.69 5.56
CA LEU A 67 6.55 21.74 4.13
C LEU A 67 5.39 22.31 3.30
N GLY A 68 4.19 22.38 3.86
CA GLY A 68 2.97 22.61 3.10
C GLY A 68 2.68 21.38 2.21
N ARG A 69 3.00 21.47 0.93
CA ARG A 69 2.90 20.31 0.01
C ARG A 69 4.12 19.40 0.15
N VAL A 70 3.89 18.10 0.29
CA VAL A 70 4.96 17.08 0.29
C VAL A 70 5.27 16.73 -1.16
N ASN A 71 6.26 17.39 -1.74
CA ASN A 71 6.78 17.16 -3.10
C ASN A 71 8.31 17.17 -3.11
N ALA A 72 8.93 16.84 -4.23
CA ALA A 72 10.37 16.74 -4.35
C ALA A 72 11.08 18.06 -4.01
N GLU A 73 10.59 19.18 -4.50
CA GLU A 73 11.17 20.51 -4.29
C GLU A 73 11.19 20.89 -2.80
N ASN A 74 10.04 20.77 -2.10
CA ASN A 74 9.92 21.15 -0.69
C ASN A 74 10.71 20.21 0.23
N VAL A 75 10.80 18.92 -0.13
CA VAL A 75 11.62 17.93 0.58
C VAL A 75 13.10 18.28 0.45
N LEU A 76 13.59 18.59 -0.75
CA LEU A 76 14.97 18.98 -0.99
C LEU A 76 15.33 20.29 -0.30
N ALA A 77 14.43 21.29 -0.35
CA ALA A 77 14.61 22.57 0.35
C ALA A 77 14.71 22.41 1.88
N ALA A 78 13.99 21.43 2.46
CA ALA A 78 14.07 21.14 3.89
C ALA A 78 15.40 20.46 4.28
N GLY A 79 15.86 19.53 3.49
CA GLY A 79 17.06 18.73 3.74
C GLY A 79 16.93 17.74 4.89
N VAL A 80 17.92 16.84 4.99
CA VAL A 80 17.91 15.72 5.96
C VAL A 80 17.76 16.19 7.43
N PRO A 81 18.47 17.21 7.93
CA PRO A 81 18.37 17.60 9.34
C PRO A 81 16.96 18.09 9.72
N ARG A 82 16.30 18.86 8.86
CA ARG A 82 14.95 19.35 9.13
C ARG A 82 13.92 18.24 9.08
N LEU A 83 14.04 17.31 8.11
CA LEU A 83 13.17 16.15 8.03
C LEU A 83 13.31 15.26 9.27
N GLN A 84 14.54 15.01 9.73
CA GLN A 84 14.79 14.25 10.94
C GLN A 84 14.16 14.90 12.18
N ALA A 85 14.25 16.22 12.30
CA ALA A 85 13.68 16.97 13.43
C ALA A 85 12.14 16.86 13.52
N LEU A 86 11.45 16.43 12.46
CA LEU A 86 10.01 16.15 12.47
C LEU A 86 9.64 14.85 13.23
N GLY A 87 10.64 14.04 13.60
CA GLY A 87 10.48 12.86 14.45
C GLY A 87 10.74 11.52 13.74
N MET A 88 11.36 11.53 12.57
CA MET A 88 11.81 10.34 11.90
C MET A 88 13.30 10.06 12.14
N THR A 89 13.77 8.85 11.81
CA THR A 89 15.21 8.53 11.89
C THR A 89 15.98 9.20 10.76
N PHE A 90 17.27 9.46 10.94
CA PHE A 90 18.16 9.95 9.88
C PHE A 90 18.08 9.10 8.63
N ARG A 91 18.09 7.78 8.78
CA ARG A 91 17.99 6.83 7.67
C ARG A 91 16.72 7.05 6.82
N LYS A 92 15.56 7.30 7.45
CA LYS A 92 14.32 7.61 6.71
C LYS A 92 14.41 8.96 6.01
N ALA A 93 14.95 9.97 6.68
CA ALA A 93 15.15 11.29 6.09
C ALA A 93 16.08 11.23 4.87
N GLU A 94 17.17 10.44 4.94
CA GLU A 94 18.08 10.18 3.80
C GLU A 94 17.37 9.46 2.64
N TYR A 95 16.54 8.45 2.93
CA TYR A 95 15.79 7.74 1.88
C TYR A 95 14.79 8.66 1.18
N ILE A 96 14.10 9.51 1.95
CA ILE A 96 13.15 10.48 1.41
C ILE A 96 13.87 11.53 0.55
N THR A 97 15.03 12.01 0.98
CA THR A 97 15.84 12.99 0.23
C THR A 97 16.41 12.35 -1.05
N ASP A 98 16.96 11.12 -1.01
CA ASP A 98 17.44 10.39 -2.19
C ASP A 98 16.31 10.17 -3.21
N PHE A 99 15.12 9.84 -2.75
CA PHE A 99 13.96 9.70 -3.62
C PHE A 99 13.57 11.04 -4.24
N ALA A 100 13.50 12.10 -3.45
CA ALA A 100 13.19 13.45 -3.93
C ALA A 100 14.19 13.94 -4.99
N GLU A 101 15.49 13.67 -4.79
CA GLU A 101 16.54 14.01 -5.75
C GLU A 101 16.36 13.27 -7.07
N LYS A 102 16.07 11.95 -7.02
CA LYS A 102 15.83 11.15 -8.23
C LYS A 102 14.63 11.65 -9.01
N VAL A 103 13.54 12.02 -8.33
CA VAL A 103 12.34 12.57 -8.98
C VAL A 103 12.64 13.95 -9.55
N HIS A 104 13.32 14.83 -8.81
CA HIS A 104 13.63 16.19 -9.23
C HIS A 104 14.57 16.22 -10.44
N THR A 105 15.54 15.31 -10.50
CA THR A 105 16.48 15.20 -11.63
C THR A 105 15.93 14.42 -12.83
N GLY A 106 14.75 13.83 -12.72
CA GLY A 106 14.19 12.94 -13.74
C GLY A 106 14.83 11.55 -13.81
N ALA A 107 15.71 11.19 -12.86
CA ALA A 107 16.28 9.86 -12.76
C ALA A 107 15.25 8.78 -12.31
N PHE A 108 14.13 9.23 -11.73
CA PHE A 108 12.98 8.40 -11.44
C PHE A 108 11.70 9.12 -11.90
N ASP A 109 11.08 8.58 -12.95
CA ASP A 109 9.90 9.16 -13.58
C ASP A 109 8.62 8.55 -12.97
N LEU A 110 7.91 9.35 -12.19
CA LEU A 110 6.65 8.95 -11.52
C LEU A 110 5.52 8.73 -12.53
N ASP A 111 5.47 9.51 -13.60
CA ASP A 111 4.44 9.37 -14.63
C ASP A 111 4.65 8.08 -15.43
N ALA A 112 5.89 7.75 -15.75
CA ALA A 112 6.23 6.48 -16.36
C ALA A 112 5.82 5.30 -15.46
N VAL A 113 6.12 5.35 -14.15
CA VAL A 113 5.73 4.30 -13.18
C VAL A 113 4.20 4.16 -13.13
N ALA A 114 3.46 5.27 -13.15
CA ALA A 114 1.99 5.25 -13.13
C ALA A 114 1.39 4.50 -14.33
N HIS A 115 2.08 4.47 -15.48
CA HIS A 115 1.63 3.79 -16.70
C HIS A 115 2.22 2.39 -16.90
N MET A 116 3.16 1.95 -16.06
CA MET A 116 3.73 0.60 -16.11
C MET A 116 2.69 -0.49 -15.76
N GLY A 117 2.90 -1.70 -16.25
CA GLY A 117 2.24 -2.89 -15.72
C GLY A 117 2.66 -3.17 -14.29
N ASP A 118 1.82 -3.91 -13.52
CA ASP A 118 2.03 -4.11 -12.07
C ASP A 118 3.41 -4.67 -11.73
N ALA A 119 3.89 -5.67 -12.46
CA ALA A 119 5.20 -6.28 -12.21
C ALA A 119 6.37 -5.30 -12.43
N ASP A 120 6.28 -4.45 -13.46
CA ASP A 120 7.29 -3.44 -13.78
C ASP A 120 7.25 -2.30 -12.76
N ALA A 121 6.06 -1.84 -12.39
CA ALA A 121 5.89 -0.81 -11.37
C ALA A 121 6.43 -1.26 -10.00
N ILE A 122 6.17 -2.54 -9.60
CA ILE A 122 6.73 -3.12 -8.37
C ILE A 122 8.27 -3.13 -8.44
N ARG A 123 8.86 -3.56 -9.57
CA ARG A 123 10.32 -3.54 -9.74
C ARG A 123 10.90 -2.13 -9.67
N ALA A 124 10.28 -1.18 -10.36
CA ALA A 124 10.70 0.22 -10.34
C ALA A 124 10.66 0.80 -8.94
N LEU A 125 9.53 0.70 -8.23
CA LEU A 125 9.40 1.19 -6.85
C LEU A 125 10.35 0.49 -5.89
N SER A 126 10.54 -0.83 -6.03
CA SER A 126 11.45 -1.59 -5.17
C SER A 126 12.94 -1.29 -5.41
N SER A 127 13.30 -0.57 -6.47
CA SER A 127 14.65 -0.06 -6.69
C SER A 127 14.99 1.15 -5.81
N LEU A 128 13.99 1.78 -5.23
CA LEU A 128 14.16 2.92 -4.32
C LEU A 128 14.67 2.45 -2.95
N LYS A 129 15.58 3.23 -2.36
CA LYS A 129 16.08 2.94 -1.01
C LYS A 129 14.94 2.93 0.02
N GLY A 130 14.86 1.86 0.77
CA GLY A 130 13.84 1.69 1.81
C GLY A 130 12.49 1.18 1.31
N ILE A 131 12.30 0.94 0.02
CA ILE A 131 11.07 0.37 -0.54
C ILE A 131 11.32 -1.10 -0.89
N GLY A 132 10.70 -2.01 -0.15
CA GLY A 132 10.66 -3.45 -0.48
C GLY A 132 9.44 -3.79 -1.34
N VAL A 133 9.40 -5.04 -1.83
CA VAL A 133 8.30 -5.55 -2.67
C VAL A 133 6.94 -5.33 -2.01
N TRP A 134 6.77 -5.69 -0.74
CA TRP A 134 5.52 -5.49 -0.02
C TRP A 134 5.10 -4.01 0.03
N THR A 135 6.05 -3.09 0.28
CA THR A 135 5.74 -1.64 0.28
C THR A 135 5.33 -1.16 -1.11
N ALA A 136 6.00 -1.63 -2.17
CA ALA A 136 5.64 -1.33 -3.55
C ALA A 136 4.23 -1.83 -3.88
N GLU A 137 3.87 -3.06 -3.49
CA GLU A 137 2.52 -3.61 -3.65
C GLU A 137 1.47 -2.77 -2.91
N MET A 138 1.77 -2.29 -1.70
CA MET A 138 0.86 -1.40 -0.95
C MET A 138 0.69 -0.02 -1.63
N ILE A 139 1.73 0.51 -2.26
CA ILE A 139 1.65 1.73 -3.06
C ILE A 139 0.77 1.50 -4.30
N LEU A 140 0.97 0.40 -5.03
CA LEU A 140 0.10 0.05 -6.16
C LEU A 140 -1.36 -0.07 -5.74
N LEU A 141 -1.60 -0.69 -4.59
CA LEU A 141 -2.94 -0.90 -4.07
C LEU A 141 -3.59 0.42 -3.61
N PHE A 142 -2.97 1.14 -2.67
CA PHE A 142 -3.59 2.26 -1.96
C PHE A 142 -3.31 3.65 -2.56
N CYS A 143 -2.40 3.76 -3.54
CA CYS A 143 -2.19 4.99 -4.29
C CYS A 143 -2.66 4.85 -5.73
N MET A 144 -2.15 3.87 -6.45
CA MET A 144 -2.47 3.67 -7.87
C MET A 144 -3.80 2.94 -8.10
N GLN A 145 -4.44 2.44 -7.05
CA GLN A 145 -5.72 1.72 -7.06
C GLN A 145 -5.73 0.52 -8.03
N ARG A 146 -4.61 -0.21 -8.10
CA ARG A 146 -4.49 -1.39 -8.95
C ARG A 146 -5.34 -2.54 -8.40
N PRO A 147 -6.30 -3.09 -9.15
CA PRO A 147 -7.30 -4.02 -8.62
C PRO A 147 -6.77 -5.43 -8.39
N ASP A 148 -5.69 -5.83 -9.03
CA ASP A 148 -5.19 -7.21 -9.01
C ASP A 148 -3.94 -7.42 -8.15
N ILE A 149 -3.69 -6.54 -7.19
CA ILE A 149 -2.58 -6.68 -6.25
C ILE A 149 -2.95 -7.65 -5.12
N PHE A 150 -2.13 -8.70 -4.95
CA PHE A 150 -2.26 -9.71 -3.91
C PHE A 150 -0.91 -10.02 -3.30
N SER A 151 -0.62 -9.44 -2.13
CA SER A 151 0.68 -9.54 -1.48
C SER A 151 0.80 -10.79 -0.61
N PHE A 152 1.78 -11.65 -0.91
CA PHE A 152 2.06 -12.84 -0.10
C PHE A 152 2.61 -12.48 1.28
N ASP A 153 3.40 -11.41 1.36
CA ASP A 153 4.06 -10.98 2.59
C ASP A 153 3.16 -10.13 3.49
N ASP A 154 1.90 -9.90 3.08
CA ASP A 154 0.92 -9.20 3.90
C ASP A 154 0.30 -10.14 4.94
N LEU A 155 0.62 -9.88 6.22
CA LEU A 155 0.16 -10.70 7.34
C LEU A 155 -1.36 -10.66 7.52
N ALA A 156 -2.03 -9.54 7.21
CA ALA A 156 -3.47 -9.42 7.33
C ALA A 156 -4.17 -10.29 6.28
N ILE A 157 -3.67 -10.28 5.04
CA ILE A 157 -4.15 -11.17 3.98
C ILE A 157 -3.95 -12.64 4.36
N GLN A 158 -2.76 -13.02 4.80
CA GLN A 158 -2.50 -14.40 5.21
C GLN A 158 -3.39 -14.85 6.38
N ARG A 159 -3.57 -13.97 7.39
CA ARG A 159 -4.45 -14.24 8.52
C ARG A 159 -5.90 -14.38 8.05
N GLY A 160 -6.38 -13.47 7.19
CA GLY A 160 -7.72 -13.53 6.60
C GLY A 160 -7.98 -14.82 5.84
N LEU A 161 -7.06 -15.24 4.97
CA LEU A 161 -7.16 -16.51 4.26
C LEU A 161 -7.26 -17.71 5.21
N ARG A 162 -6.44 -17.73 6.27
CA ARG A 162 -6.52 -18.79 7.29
C ARG A 162 -7.87 -18.82 7.98
N MET A 163 -8.42 -17.68 8.34
CA MET A 163 -9.73 -17.58 9.00
C MET A 163 -10.88 -18.03 8.10
N VAL A 164 -10.92 -17.51 6.86
CA VAL A 164 -12.01 -17.80 5.92
C VAL A 164 -12.00 -19.25 5.44
N TYR A 165 -10.80 -19.80 5.19
CA TYR A 165 -10.68 -21.15 4.61
C TYR A 165 -10.25 -22.23 5.60
N HIS A 166 -10.12 -21.88 6.90
CA HIS A 166 -9.73 -22.79 7.99
C HIS A 166 -8.39 -23.48 7.76
N HIS A 167 -7.41 -22.75 7.21
CA HIS A 167 -6.07 -23.26 7.03
C HIS A 167 -5.19 -23.00 8.25
N ARG A 168 -4.34 -23.95 8.61
CA ARG A 168 -3.33 -23.76 9.66
C ARG A 168 -2.19 -22.86 9.16
N ASN A 169 -1.83 -23.01 7.89
CA ASN A 169 -0.77 -22.24 7.23
C ASN A 169 -1.14 -21.99 5.77
N ILE A 170 -0.64 -20.89 5.21
CA ILE A 170 -0.76 -20.53 3.80
C ILE A 170 0.66 -20.53 3.22
N ASP A 171 1.03 -21.57 2.50
CA ASP A 171 2.24 -21.59 1.72
C ASP A 171 2.07 -20.83 0.39
N ARG A 172 3.17 -20.56 -0.30
CA ARG A 172 3.15 -19.82 -1.58
C ARG A 172 2.30 -20.52 -2.64
N LYS A 173 2.32 -21.85 -2.70
CA LYS A 173 1.54 -22.63 -3.68
C LYS A 173 0.03 -22.47 -3.46
N LEU A 174 -0.40 -22.54 -2.21
CA LEU A 174 -1.80 -22.33 -1.84
C LEU A 174 -2.23 -20.88 -2.05
N PHE A 175 -1.36 -19.92 -1.70
CA PHE A 175 -1.58 -18.50 -1.93
C PHE A 175 -1.80 -18.20 -3.42
N GLU A 176 -0.95 -18.71 -4.30
CA GLU A 176 -1.07 -18.54 -5.75
C GLU A 176 -2.34 -19.20 -6.33
N LYS A 177 -2.84 -20.26 -5.69
CA LYS A 177 -4.15 -20.84 -6.04
C LYS A 177 -5.29 -19.87 -5.76
N TYR A 178 -5.27 -19.17 -4.62
CA TYR A 178 -6.25 -18.13 -4.29
C TYR A 178 -6.08 -16.90 -5.18
N ARG A 179 -4.86 -16.44 -5.42
CA ARG A 179 -4.57 -15.35 -6.32
C ARG A 179 -5.22 -15.57 -7.69
N ARG A 180 -4.96 -16.71 -8.32
CA ARG A 180 -5.57 -17.06 -9.62
C ARG A 180 -7.09 -17.15 -9.60
N ARG A 181 -7.68 -17.50 -8.45
CA ARG A 181 -9.14 -17.56 -8.29
C ARG A 181 -9.77 -16.18 -8.27
N PHE A 182 -9.11 -15.20 -7.64
CA PHE A 182 -9.64 -13.86 -7.41
C PHE A 182 -9.28 -12.87 -8.51
N THR A 183 -8.23 -13.12 -9.29
CA THR A 183 -7.89 -12.32 -10.47
C THR A 183 -9.11 -12.15 -11.38
N PRO A 184 -9.40 -10.92 -11.88
CA PRO A 184 -8.61 -9.72 -11.82
C PRO A 184 -8.94 -8.77 -10.64
N TYR A 185 -9.64 -9.24 -9.61
CA TYR A 185 -10.14 -8.42 -8.50
C TYR A 185 -9.61 -8.88 -7.14
N CYS A 186 -8.31 -9.11 -7.04
CA CYS A 186 -7.64 -9.49 -5.79
C CYS A 186 -7.78 -8.45 -4.68
N LEU A 187 -8.11 -7.22 -5.03
CA LEU A 187 -8.42 -6.11 -4.14
C LEU A 187 -9.47 -6.40 -3.08
N SER A 188 -10.46 -7.20 -3.38
CA SER A 188 -11.57 -7.53 -2.44
C SER A 188 -11.13 -8.26 -1.20
N LEU A 189 -9.85 -8.57 -1.11
CA LEU A 189 -9.20 -9.03 0.11
C LEU A 189 -9.11 -7.96 1.19
N ILE A 190 -9.43 -6.71 0.88
CA ILE A 190 -9.82 -5.71 1.89
C ILE A 190 -10.90 -6.31 2.82
N HIS A 191 -11.88 -7.02 2.28
CA HIS A 191 -12.90 -7.71 3.07
C HIS A 191 -12.34 -8.87 3.89
N ILE A 192 -11.34 -9.62 3.39
CA ILE A 192 -10.67 -10.70 4.12
C ILE A 192 -9.82 -10.16 5.26
N SER A 193 -9.20 -9.00 5.10
CA SER A 193 -8.38 -8.39 6.15
C SER A 193 -9.22 -7.68 7.23
N GLU A 194 -10.47 -7.30 6.96
CA GLU A 194 -11.32 -6.55 7.88
C GLU A 194 -11.73 -7.35 9.14
N PRO A 195 -12.12 -8.64 9.07
CA PRO A 195 -12.39 -9.43 10.26
C PRO A 195 -11.22 -9.51 11.23
N THR A 196 -9.98 -9.38 10.75
CA THR A 196 -8.79 -9.39 11.61
C THR A 196 -8.59 -8.09 12.36
N ARG A 197 -9.11 -6.96 11.85
CA ARG A 197 -9.04 -5.64 12.51
C ARG A 197 -10.14 -5.44 13.55
N GLN A 198 -11.29 -6.08 13.37
CA GLN A 198 -12.38 -6.04 14.36
C GLN A 198 -12.13 -6.97 15.56
N ALA A 199 -11.14 -7.85 15.46
CA ALA A 199 -10.75 -8.79 16.52
C ALA A 199 -9.58 -8.27 17.38
N GLU A 200 -9.03 -7.10 17.07
CA GLU A 200 -8.04 -6.36 17.85
C GLU A 200 -8.70 -5.17 18.59
#